data_3b5fb8b8a2349f1a46125cf28cfa5e31
#
_entry.id   3b5fb8b8a2349f1a46125cf28cfa5e31
#
_cell.length_a   1.000
_cell.length_b   1.000
_cell.length_c   1.000
_cell.angle_alpha   90.00
_cell.angle_beta   90.00
_cell.angle_gamma   90.00
#
_symmetry.space_group_name_H-M   'P 1'
#
loop_
_entity.id
_entity.type
_entity.pdbx_description
1 polymer ?
#
loop_
_entity_poly.entity_id
_entity_poly.type
_entity_poly.pdbx_seq_one_letter_code
_entity_poly.pdbx_strand_id
1 'polypeptide(L)'
;MEKALLDLTRLGMRFPTPDGEFIALKNVDLQINKGEFVSLIGHSGCGKSTVLNLVAGLYMPTDGGVIVDGREVAGPGPDRAVVFQNHSLLPWLTVYQNVELAVKQIAGKKGKAWIQEQVNHYLELIQMQHAAHKKPDEISGGMKQRVGIARALALQPKVLLMDEPFG
;
A
#
# COMPACT_ATOMS: atom_id res chain seq x y z
N MET A 1 -6.26 27.09 -6.30
CA MET A 1 -5.36 26.24 -5.52
C MET A 1 -5.73 24.79 -5.75
N GLU A 2 -4.80 24.03 -6.22
CA GLU A 2 -5.00 22.58 -6.37
C GLU A 2 -5.08 21.96 -4.97
N LYS A 3 -6.12 21.17 -4.73
CA LYS A 3 -6.34 20.53 -3.43
C LYS A 3 -5.35 19.38 -3.26
N ALA A 4 -4.67 19.30 -2.10
CA ALA A 4 -3.78 18.19 -1.82
C ALA A 4 -4.48 16.84 -1.96
N LEU A 5 -3.79 15.85 -2.54
CA LEU A 5 -4.30 14.48 -2.65
C LEU A 5 -4.35 13.82 -1.27
N LEU A 6 -3.31 14.00 -0.48
CA LEU A 6 -3.21 13.50 0.89
C LEU A 6 -2.96 14.68 1.83
N ASP A 7 -3.75 14.75 2.89
CA ASP A 7 -3.64 15.79 3.91
C ASP A 7 -3.66 15.15 5.30
N LEU A 8 -2.57 15.31 6.04
CA LEU A 8 -2.46 14.97 7.45
C LEU A 8 -2.52 16.27 8.25
N THR A 9 -3.52 16.40 9.10
CA THR A 9 -3.71 17.60 9.91
C THR A 9 -3.66 17.26 11.39
N ARG A 10 -2.66 17.79 12.09
CA ARG A 10 -2.43 17.60 13.53
C ARG A 10 -2.55 16.13 13.93
N LEU A 11 -2.02 15.26 13.08
CA LEU A 11 -2.15 13.82 13.25
C LEU A 11 -1.42 13.36 14.51
N GLY A 12 -2.13 12.66 15.37
CA GLY A 12 -1.59 12.07 16.60
C GLY A 12 -2.07 10.64 16.76
N MET A 13 -1.20 9.81 17.33
CA MET A 13 -1.51 8.44 17.68
C MET A 13 -0.90 8.06 19.00
N ARG A 14 -1.74 7.55 19.91
CA ARG A 14 -1.34 7.07 21.23
C ARG A 14 -1.80 5.63 21.36
N PHE A 15 -0.91 4.79 21.86
CA PHE A 15 -1.21 3.39 22.14
C PHE A 15 -1.28 3.17 23.66
N PRO A 16 -2.31 2.49 24.18
CA PRO A 16 -2.36 2.14 25.59
C PRO A 16 -1.24 1.14 25.93
N THR A 17 -0.62 1.33 27.09
CA THR A 17 0.40 0.43 27.63
C THR A 17 0.05 0.10 29.08
N PRO A 18 0.63 -0.98 29.66
CA PRO A 18 0.38 -1.30 31.07
C PRO A 18 0.72 -0.16 32.04
N ASP A 19 1.70 0.68 31.68
CA ASP A 19 2.20 1.79 32.53
C ASP A 19 1.65 3.16 32.10
N GLY A 20 0.65 3.20 31.20
CA GLY A 20 0.08 4.46 30.72
C GLY A 20 -0.15 4.48 29.21
N GLU A 21 0.41 5.46 28.52
CA GLU A 21 0.27 5.61 27.07
C GLU A 21 1.64 5.79 26.39
N PHE A 22 1.77 5.18 25.21
CA PHE A 22 2.90 5.42 24.31
C PHE A 22 2.47 6.38 23.21
N ILE A 23 3.11 7.55 23.11
CA ILE A 23 2.84 8.54 22.08
C ILE A 23 3.69 8.19 20.84
N ALA A 24 3.07 7.61 19.82
CA ALA A 24 3.74 7.26 18.58
C ALA A 24 3.87 8.47 17.64
N LEU A 25 2.84 9.32 17.57
CA LEU A 25 2.79 10.52 16.74
C LEU A 25 2.15 11.67 17.52
N LYS A 26 2.66 12.88 17.30
CA LYS A 26 2.12 14.10 17.89
C LYS A 26 2.20 15.27 16.91
N ASN A 27 1.05 15.88 16.62
CA ASN A 27 0.93 17.06 15.76
C ASN A 27 1.66 16.95 14.42
N VAL A 28 1.47 15.85 13.71
CA VAL A 28 2.07 15.68 12.38
C VAL A 28 1.19 16.33 11.33
N ASP A 29 1.76 17.28 10.61
CA ASP A 29 1.14 17.95 9.48
C ASP A 29 1.94 17.63 8.22
N LEU A 30 1.26 17.19 7.17
CA LEU A 30 1.86 16.85 5.88
C LEU A 30 0.82 16.96 4.78
N GLN A 31 1.17 17.61 3.69
CA GLN A 31 0.35 17.64 2.48
C GLN A 31 1.14 17.09 1.31
N ILE A 32 0.51 16.22 0.54
CA ILE A 32 1.10 15.61 -0.66
C ILE A 32 0.15 15.84 -1.82
N ASN A 33 0.67 16.38 -2.90
CA ASN A 33 -0.09 16.61 -4.11
C ASN A 33 -0.05 15.39 -5.03
N LYS A 34 -0.96 15.34 -5.99
CA LYS A 34 -0.97 14.28 -6.99
C LYS A 34 0.33 14.25 -7.78
N GLY A 35 0.91 13.06 -7.91
CA GLY A 35 2.16 12.84 -8.63
C GLY A 35 3.43 13.10 -7.81
N GLU A 36 3.30 13.52 -6.56
CA GLU A 36 4.47 13.69 -5.68
C GLU A 36 4.93 12.35 -5.09
N PHE A 37 6.24 12.24 -4.94
CA PHE A 37 6.90 11.16 -4.24
C PHE A 37 7.51 11.71 -2.94
N VAL A 38 7.16 11.12 -1.81
CA VAL A 38 7.62 11.57 -0.49
C VAL A 38 8.26 10.40 0.26
N SER A 39 9.45 10.62 0.78
CA SER A 39 10.15 9.66 1.64
C SER A 39 10.09 10.09 3.09
N LEU A 40 9.68 9.18 3.97
CA LEU A 40 9.76 9.35 5.41
C LEU A 40 11.06 8.73 5.91
N ILE A 41 11.93 9.56 6.48
CA ILE A 41 13.25 9.14 6.95
C ILE A 41 13.32 9.31 8.46
N GLY A 42 13.88 8.33 9.16
CA GLY A 42 14.06 8.39 10.61
C GLY A 42 14.54 7.06 11.18
N HIS A 43 14.84 7.07 12.46
CA HIS A 43 15.24 5.86 13.18
C HIS A 43 14.08 4.87 13.30
N SER A 44 14.42 3.59 13.53
CA SER A 44 13.44 2.58 13.89
C SER A 44 12.63 3.03 15.12
N GLY A 45 11.31 2.86 15.07
CA GLY A 45 10.43 3.27 16.16
C GLY A 45 10.07 4.76 16.22
N CYS A 46 10.44 5.56 15.21
CA CYS A 46 10.11 7.00 15.18
C CYS A 46 8.70 7.33 14.65
N GLY A 47 7.89 6.32 14.34
CA GLY A 47 6.50 6.50 13.90
C GLY A 47 6.25 6.41 12.39
N LYS A 48 7.25 6.07 11.57
CA LYS A 48 7.08 5.96 10.10
C LYS A 48 6.00 4.96 9.72
N SER A 49 6.09 3.74 10.24
CA SER A 49 5.08 2.70 9.97
C SER A 49 3.70 3.06 10.54
N THR A 50 3.65 3.81 11.64
CA THR A 50 2.40 4.30 12.22
C THR A 50 1.72 5.29 11.27
N VAL A 51 2.47 6.21 10.66
CA VAL A 51 1.93 7.13 9.65
C VAL A 51 1.37 6.35 8.47
N LEU A 52 2.11 5.37 7.94
CA LEU A 52 1.65 4.54 6.82
C LEU A 52 0.37 3.76 7.17
N ASN A 53 0.29 3.18 8.35
CA ASN A 53 -0.89 2.44 8.80
C ASN A 53 -2.11 3.35 8.99
N LEU A 54 -1.92 4.59 9.44
CA LEU A 54 -3.00 5.57 9.56
C LEU A 54 -3.51 6.01 8.17
N VAL A 55 -2.61 6.27 7.23
CA VAL A 55 -2.99 6.61 5.86
C VAL A 55 -3.68 5.42 5.18
N ALA A 56 -3.21 4.21 5.41
CA ALA A 56 -3.84 2.99 4.89
C ALA A 56 -5.23 2.72 5.49
N GLY A 57 -5.55 3.35 6.62
CA GLY A 57 -6.80 3.11 7.33
C GLY A 57 -6.80 1.86 8.21
N LEU A 58 -5.63 1.29 8.48
CA LEU A 58 -5.48 0.14 9.38
C LEU A 58 -5.55 0.54 10.86
N TYR A 59 -5.19 1.77 11.17
CA TYR A 59 -5.37 2.39 12.47
C TYR A 59 -6.23 3.65 12.34
N MET A 60 -6.94 3.99 13.39
CA MET A 60 -7.65 5.26 13.51
C MET A 60 -6.83 6.24 14.36
N PRO A 61 -6.65 7.49 13.93
CA PRO A 61 -5.87 8.45 14.70
C PRO A 61 -6.55 8.77 16.04
N THR A 62 -5.74 9.02 17.06
CA THR A 62 -6.22 9.50 18.37
C THR A 62 -6.56 10.98 18.31
N ASP A 63 -5.78 11.75 17.56
CA ASP A 63 -5.97 13.20 17.35
C ASP A 63 -5.77 13.52 15.88
N GLY A 64 -6.39 14.60 15.42
CA GLY A 64 -6.30 15.05 14.04
C GLY A 64 -6.99 14.11 13.06
N GLY A 65 -6.58 14.14 11.80
CA GLY A 65 -7.20 13.33 10.77
C GLY A 65 -6.35 13.12 9.53
N VAL A 66 -6.77 12.15 8.74
CA VAL A 66 -6.19 11.82 7.44
C VAL A 66 -7.27 12.01 6.38
N ILE A 67 -6.99 12.83 5.39
CA ILE A 67 -7.89 13.09 4.26
C ILE A 67 -7.20 12.65 2.98
N VAL A 68 -7.86 11.83 2.20
CA VAL A 68 -7.40 11.38 0.88
C VAL A 68 -8.44 11.78 -0.16
N ASP A 69 -8.00 12.55 -1.16
CA ASP A 69 -8.87 13.02 -2.25
C ASP A 69 -10.15 13.69 -1.71
N GLY A 70 -10.00 14.49 -0.66
CA GLY A 70 -11.10 15.24 -0.05
C GLY A 70 -12.04 14.44 0.86
N ARG A 71 -11.72 13.18 1.13
CA ARG A 71 -12.51 12.31 2.02
C ARG A 71 -11.69 11.87 3.21
N GLU A 72 -12.30 11.91 4.39
CA GLU A 72 -11.67 11.37 5.60
C GLU A 72 -11.52 9.85 5.49
N VAL A 73 -10.34 9.37 5.90
CA VAL A 73 -10.05 7.94 5.93
C VAL A 73 -10.74 7.31 7.12
N ALA A 74 -11.74 6.46 6.84
CA ALA A 74 -12.51 5.75 7.86
C ALA A 74 -12.13 4.27 8.00
N GLY A 75 -11.28 3.76 7.12
CA GLY A 75 -10.83 2.37 7.10
C GLY A 75 -10.02 2.06 5.85
N PRO A 76 -9.60 0.80 5.67
CA PRO A 76 -8.92 0.38 4.45
C PRO A 76 -9.80 0.59 3.21
N GLY A 77 -9.18 0.87 2.07
CA GLY A 77 -9.89 1.05 0.82
C GLY A 77 -8.99 0.82 -0.39
N PRO A 78 -9.56 0.53 -1.58
CA PRO A 78 -8.81 0.21 -2.79
C PRO A 78 -8.07 1.42 -3.38
N ASP A 79 -8.42 2.63 -2.96
CA ASP A 79 -7.74 3.86 -3.36
C ASP A 79 -6.36 4.03 -2.71
N ARG A 80 -6.04 3.21 -1.72
CA ARG A 80 -4.74 3.16 -1.04
C ARG A 80 -4.21 1.74 -1.05
N ALA A 81 -3.06 1.54 -1.67
CA ALA A 81 -2.38 0.26 -1.68
C ALA A 81 -1.12 0.30 -0.82
N VAL A 82 -0.83 -0.78 -0.14
CA VAL A 82 0.35 -0.91 0.73
C VAL A 82 1.25 -2.02 0.23
N VAL A 83 2.53 -1.70 0.09
CA VAL A 83 3.58 -2.71 -0.12
C VAL A 83 4.30 -2.89 1.20
N PHE A 84 4.10 -4.04 1.82
CA PHE A 84 4.73 -4.37 3.10
C PHE A 84 6.15 -4.89 2.91
N GLN A 85 6.99 -4.75 3.93
CA GLN A 85 8.29 -5.38 4.01
C GLN A 85 8.18 -6.91 3.88
N ASN A 86 7.17 -7.49 4.51
CA ASN A 86 6.76 -8.87 4.27
C ASN A 86 5.87 -8.91 3.02
N HIS A 87 6.26 -9.68 2.02
CA HIS A 87 5.67 -9.67 0.67
C HIS A 87 4.18 -10.00 0.62
N SER A 88 3.64 -10.68 1.63
CA SER A 88 2.21 -11.01 1.78
C SER A 88 1.59 -11.72 0.56
N LEU A 89 2.39 -12.44 -0.22
CA LEU A 89 1.88 -13.25 -1.34
C LEU A 89 1.16 -14.47 -0.80
N LEU A 90 0.09 -14.86 -1.50
CA LEU A 90 -0.66 -16.07 -1.18
C LEU A 90 0.13 -17.29 -1.68
N PRO A 91 0.65 -18.15 -0.79
CA PRO A 91 1.62 -19.18 -1.16
C PRO A 91 1.03 -20.31 -2.01
N TRP A 92 -0.30 -20.48 -1.98
CA TRP A 92 -1.00 -21.49 -2.79
C TRP A 92 -1.37 -21.01 -4.19
N LEU A 93 -1.15 -19.73 -4.51
CA LEU A 93 -1.41 -19.14 -5.81
C LEU A 93 -0.12 -18.92 -6.58
N THR A 94 -0.18 -19.04 -7.90
CA THR A 94 0.93 -18.68 -8.79
C THR A 94 1.18 -17.17 -8.78
N VAL A 95 2.30 -16.73 -9.32
CA VAL A 95 2.62 -15.32 -9.57
C VAL A 95 1.49 -14.66 -10.36
N TYR A 96 1.04 -15.28 -11.45
CA TYR A 96 -0.08 -14.79 -12.25
C TYR A 96 -1.34 -14.61 -11.41
N GLN A 97 -1.72 -15.62 -10.64
CA GLN A 97 -2.92 -15.61 -9.82
C GLN A 97 -2.87 -14.57 -8.69
N ASN A 98 -1.69 -14.32 -8.10
CA ASN A 98 -1.51 -13.28 -7.09
C ASN A 98 -1.82 -11.89 -7.66
N VAL A 99 -1.35 -11.59 -8.87
CA VAL A 99 -1.66 -10.33 -9.56
C VAL A 99 -3.10 -10.29 -10.03
N GLU A 100 -3.62 -11.41 -10.54
CA GLU A 100 -5.00 -11.53 -11.01
C GLU A 100 -6.03 -11.16 -9.94
N LEU A 101 -5.79 -11.53 -8.68
CA LEU A 101 -6.68 -11.16 -7.58
C LEU A 101 -6.90 -9.65 -7.48
N ALA A 102 -5.83 -8.87 -7.58
CA ALA A 102 -5.92 -7.42 -7.53
C ALA A 102 -6.66 -6.86 -8.75
N VAL A 103 -6.34 -7.37 -9.94
CA VAL A 103 -7.01 -6.96 -11.18
C VAL A 103 -8.50 -7.25 -11.11
N LYS A 104 -8.90 -8.41 -10.60
CA LYS A 104 -10.32 -8.78 -10.45
C LYS A 104 -11.09 -7.83 -9.53
N GLN A 105 -10.47 -7.28 -8.51
CA GLN A 105 -11.11 -6.35 -7.58
C GLN A 105 -11.59 -5.08 -8.27
N ILE A 106 -10.89 -4.62 -9.31
CA ILE A 106 -11.24 -3.40 -10.03
C ILE A 106 -11.91 -3.67 -11.39
N ALA A 107 -11.99 -4.93 -11.81
CA ALA A 107 -12.50 -5.29 -13.13
C ALA A 107 -13.98 -4.94 -13.33
N GLY A 108 -14.78 -5.02 -12.28
CA GLY A 108 -16.21 -4.76 -12.39
C GLY A 108 -16.87 -5.68 -13.41
N LYS A 109 -17.49 -5.09 -14.45
CA LYS A 109 -18.15 -5.82 -15.54
C LYS A 109 -17.22 -6.16 -16.71
N LYS A 110 -15.93 -5.87 -16.61
CA LYS A 110 -14.97 -6.17 -17.67
C LYS A 110 -14.72 -7.68 -17.73
N GLY A 111 -14.61 -8.23 -18.96
CA GLY A 111 -14.52 -9.67 -19.17
C GLY A 111 -13.12 -10.25 -18.91
N LYS A 112 -13.03 -11.56 -19.07
CA LYS A 112 -11.79 -12.33 -18.88
C LYS A 112 -10.63 -11.85 -19.74
N ALA A 113 -10.89 -11.42 -20.98
CA ALA A 113 -9.85 -10.91 -21.89
C ALA A 113 -9.18 -9.66 -21.34
N TRP A 114 -9.97 -8.73 -20.79
CA TRP A 114 -9.44 -7.53 -20.17
C TRP A 114 -8.60 -7.86 -18.92
N ILE A 115 -9.08 -8.76 -18.07
CA ILE A 115 -8.34 -9.21 -16.87
C ILE A 115 -6.98 -9.80 -17.28
N GLN A 116 -6.96 -10.69 -18.26
CA GLN A 116 -5.74 -11.31 -18.76
C GLN A 116 -4.77 -10.28 -19.33
N GLU A 117 -5.26 -9.33 -20.10
CA GLU A 117 -4.45 -8.24 -20.64
C GLU A 117 -3.81 -7.41 -19.52
N GLN A 118 -4.58 -7.04 -18.49
CA GLN A 118 -4.06 -6.28 -17.35
C GLN A 118 -3.02 -7.07 -16.55
N VAL A 119 -3.28 -8.32 -16.25
CA VAL A 119 -2.31 -9.17 -15.53
C VAL A 119 -1.00 -9.28 -16.31
N ASN A 120 -1.08 -9.55 -17.61
CA ASN A 120 0.10 -9.64 -18.47
C ASN A 120 0.86 -8.32 -18.53
N HIS A 121 0.15 -7.18 -18.58
CA HIS A 121 0.76 -5.86 -18.55
C HIS A 121 1.59 -5.65 -17.27
N TYR A 122 1.05 -5.96 -16.09
CA TYR A 122 1.78 -5.81 -14.83
C TYR A 122 2.93 -6.80 -14.69
N LEU A 123 2.77 -8.04 -15.19
CA LEU A 123 3.88 -9.00 -15.21
C LEU A 123 5.02 -8.56 -16.12
N GLU A 124 4.71 -7.96 -17.25
CA GLU A 124 5.70 -7.38 -18.15
C GLU A 124 6.42 -6.21 -17.49
N LEU A 125 5.67 -5.31 -16.84
CA LEU A 125 6.21 -4.15 -16.14
C LEU A 125 7.27 -4.52 -15.09
N ILE A 126 7.08 -5.65 -14.40
CA ILE A 126 8.02 -6.17 -13.38
C ILE A 126 8.98 -7.23 -13.94
N GLN A 127 8.93 -7.51 -15.24
CA GLN A 127 9.77 -8.49 -15.92
C GLN A 127 9.65 -9.90 -15.33
N MET A 128 8.42 -10.36 -15.08
CA MET A 128 8.12 -11.65 -14.45
C MET A 128 7.30 -12.58 -15.33
N GLN A 129 7.19 -12.31 -16.63
CA GLN A 129 6.42 -13.16 -17.55
C GLN A 129 6.90 -14.61 -17.55
N HIS A 130 8.22 -14.81 -17.46
CA HIS A 130 8.85 -16.14 -17.45
C HIS A 130 8.52 -16.98 -16.21
N ALA A 131 8.07 -16.33 -15.13
CA ALA A 131 7.76 -16.97 -13.85
C ALA A 131 6.26 -16.92 -13.51
N ALA A 132 5.40 -16.56 -14.46
CA ALA A 132 3.96 -16.40 -14.24
C ALA A 132 3.28 -17.63 -13.62
N HIS A 133 3.73 -18.82 -13.97
CA HIS A 133 3.19 -20.10 -13.52
C HIS A 133 3.80 -20.62 -12.20
N LYS A 134 4.84 -19.96 -11.69
CA LYS A 134 5.51 -20.36 -10.45
C LYS A 134 4.76 -19.86 -9.23
N LYS A 135 4.90 -20.61 -8.13
CA LYS A 135 4.40 -20.21 -6.81
C LYS A 135 5.47 -19.40 -6.04
N PRO A 136 5.08 -18.67 -4.98
CA PRO A 136 6.02 -17.84 -4.22
C PRO A 136 7.25 -18.58 -3.68
N ASP A 137 7.12 -19.83 -3.27
CA ASP A 137 8.24 -20.65 -2.78
C ASP A 137 9.24 -21.06 -3.88
N GLU A 138 8.88 -20.89 -5.15
CA GLU A 138 9.72 -21.23 -6.30
C GLU A 138 10.47 -20.01 -6.88
N ILE A 139 10.35 -18.85 -6.25
CA ILE A 139 10.97 -17.60 -6.71
C ILE A 139 11.81 -16.96 -5.59
N SER A 140 12.76 -16.09 -5.98
CA SER A 140 13.62 -15.38 -5.04
C SER A 140 12.86 -14.32 -4.22
N GLY A 141 13.48 -13.84 -3.13
CA GLY A 141 12.94 -12.74 -2.33
C GLY A 141 12.73 -11.46 -3.15
N GLY A 142 13.68 -11.09 -4.00
CA GLY A 142 13.54 -9.94 -4.89
C GLY A 142 12.43 -10.10 -5.92
N MET A 143 12.21 -11.31 -6.42
CA MET A 143 11.08 -11.62 -7.31
C MET A 143 9.74 -11.51 -6.58
N LYS A 144 9.63 -12.04 -5.35
CA LYS A 144 8.44 -11.87 -4.50
C LYS A 144 8.12 -10.40 -4.28
N GLN A 145 9.13 -9.58 -4.04
CA GLN A 145 8.99 -8.14 -3.87
C GLN A 145 8.39 -7.48 -5.10
N ARG A 146 8.90 -7.81 -6.28
CA ARG A 146 8.36 -7.29 -7.54
C ARG A 146 6.90 -7.68 -7.74
N VAL A 147 6.55 -8.93 -7.45
CA VAL A 147 5.15 -9.40 -7.52
C VAL A 147 4.25 -8.63 -6.55
N GLY A 148 4.72 -8.38 -5.32
CA GLY A 148 4.00 -7.56 -4.34
C GLY A 148 3.74 -6.13 -4.83
N ILE A 149 4.73 -5.52 -5.47
CA ILE A 149 4.60 -4.19 -6.08
C ILE A 149 3.58 -4.21 -7.23
N ALA A 150 3.67 -5.19 -8.13
CA ALA A 150 2.73 -5.34 -9.24
C ALA A 150 1.29 -5.52 -8.75
N ARG A 151 1.10 -6.31 -7.72
CA ARG A 151 -0.22 -6.53 -7.11
C ARG A 151 -0.81 -5.23 -6.54
N ALA A 152 0.01 -4.42 -5.87
CA ALA A 152 -0.40 -3.12 -5.36
C ALA A 152 -0.75 -2.15 -6.49
N LEU A 153 0.08 -2.06 -7.53
CA LEU A 153 -0.16 -1.20 -8.69
C LEU A 153 -1.39 -1.63 -9.50
N ALA A 154 -1.66 -2.92 -9.56
CA ALA A 154 -2.80 -3.46 -10.30
C ALA A 154 -4.15 -3.00 -9.75
N LEU A 155 -4.22 -2.59 -8.48
CA LEU A 155 -5.40 -1.97 -7.88
C LEU A 155 -5.65 -0.54 -8.40
N GLN A 156 -4.71 0.05 -9.14
CA GLN A 156 -4.75 1.43 -9.61
C GLN A 156 -5.03 2.43 -8.46
N PRO A 157 -4.24 2.39 -7.38
CA PRO A 157 -4.48 3.20 -6.21
C PRO A 157 -4.21 4.68 -6.49
N LYS A 158 -4.86 5.57 -5.74
CA LYS A 158 -4.54 7.00 -5.72
C LYS A 158 -3.28 7.26 -4.91
N VAL A 159 -3.06 6.49 -3.86
CA VAL A 159 -1.89 6.57 -2.97
C VAL A 159 -1.24 5.19 -2.87
N LEU A 160 0.05 5.13 -3.13
CA LEU A 160 0.86 3.94 -2.94
C LEU A 160 1.76 4.15 -1.72
N LEU A 161 1.61 3.27 -0.73
CA LEU A 161 2.36 3.28 0.51
C LEU A 161 3.39 2.15 0.49
N MET A 162 4.64 2.48 0.78
CA MET A 162 5.72 1.49 0.82
C MET A 162 6.40 1.51 2.19
N ASP A 163 6.36 0.37 2.88
CA ASP A 163 7.00 0.19 4.18
C ASP A 163 8.25 -0.67 4.01
N GLU A 164 9.39 -0.03 3.87
CA GLU A 164 10.70 -0.65 3.67
C GLU A 164 10.70 -1.76 2.59
N PRO A 165 10.22 -1.49 1.35
CA PRO A 165 9.99 -2.53 0.36
C PRO A 165 11.28 -3.23 -0.11
N PHE A 166 12.44 -2.63 0.14
CA PHE A 166 13.75 -3.14 -0.25
C PHE A 166 14.67 -3.41 0.96
N GLY A 167 14.09 -3.42 2.14
CA GLY A 167 14.80 -3.68 3.40
C GLY A 167 15.18 -5.13 3.63
#